data_f6175cbf91fbdf6483598a9d4d2528c4
#
_entry.id   f6175cbf91fbdf6483598a9d4d2528c4
#
_cell.length_a   1.000
_cell.length_b   1.000
_cell.length_c   1.000
_cell.angle_alpha   90.00
_cell.angle_beta   90.00
_cell.angle_gamma   90.00
#
_symmetry.space_group_name_H-M   'P 1'
#
loop_
_entity.id
_entity.type
_entity.pdbx_description
1 polymer ?
#
loop_
_entity_poly.entity_id
_entity_poly.type
_entity_poly.pdbx_seq_one_letter_code
_entity_poly.pdbx_strand_id
1 'polypeptide(L)'
;MEDNIQEMYAKAKKAFDEYQYWPQEKVDEVVQAVGWMWQKEEVRKVLARTAVDESGIGVYEDKLAKIKTKTLGTLYDQRGVKTCDLVEEDKALGIRKYAKPIGVIADVVPCTNPESTICCIGLSTLKTRNAMIVSPHPRTQKSSYLTVEYGREALKKIGAPVDLLQCIKNTSNEKTQQLMAYCDFAVATGGAALVKVVYAAGKPAQTVGAGNVVSFVDETVPDLQATAHKIMLSKIANNAASCSSENAVALQEKIYDKMIDCLKKEGGYLCSTEEREKLRKCMWPDGKTLNRDIVAHNAKFIADLAGLKVPDTTKFLMVIGEKIGREDRFSGEKLSPVLTVWKWKDFDEMLDRLEKILEFSGKGHSASIHTEIDERRVKLALRAKVGRIVCNMGHTAANSGGWGSGLPFTDTLGCGTWAGNISSENVNWRHFLNYTLVSTPIKEQVPSDEELFGQYLKKWGRD
;
A
#
# COMPACT_ATOMS: atom_id res chain seq x y z
N MET A 1 -18.43 24.35 -14.76
CA MET A 1 -19.55 23.75 -13.98
C MET A 1 -18.95 23.19 -12.70
N GLU A 2 -19.58 23.46 -11.59
CA GLU A 2 -19.17 22.91 -10.28
C GLU A 2 -19.51 21.42 -10.21
N ASP A 3 -18.66 20.59 -9.59
CA ASP A 3 -18.92 19.14 -9.45
C ASP A 3 -20.14 18.95 -8.54
N ASN A 4 -21.21 18.38 -9.08
CA ASN A 4 -22.39 17.96 -8.31
C ASN A 4 -22.24 16.46 -7.99
N ILE A 5 -21.98 16.15 -6.73
CA ILE A 5 -21.70 14.77 -6.30
C ILE A 5 -22.91 13.85 -6.50
N GLN A 6 -24.12 14.37 -6.29
CA GLN A 6 -25.34 13.60 -6.51
C GLN A 6 -25.54 13.24 -7.99
N GLU A 7 -25.28 14.17 -8.91
CA GLU A 7 -25.34 13.89 -10.35
C GLU A 7 -24.25 12.93 -10.80
N MET A 8 -23.02 13.09 -10.28
CA MET A 8 -21.92 12.16 -10.57
C MET A 8 -22.29 10.75 -10.12
N TYR A 9 -22.80 10.59 -8.90
CA TYR A 9 -23.26 9.30 -8.40
C TYR A 9 -24.40 8.72 -9.26
N ALA A 10 -25.39 9.52 -9.64
CA ALA A 10 -26.49 9.05 -10.49
C ALA A 10 -26.00 8.54 -11.86
N LYS A 11 -25.00 9.22 -12.48
CA LYS A 11 -24.38 8.78 -13.73
C LYS A 11 -23.57 7.48 -13.54
N ALA A 12 -22.77 7.40 -12.47
CA ALA A 12 -22.03 6.18 -12.14
C ALA A 12 -22.96 5.00 -11.87
N LYS A 13 -24.05 5.24 -11.14
CA LYS A 13 -25.07 4.22 -10.84
C LYS A 13 -25.75 3.71 -12.11
N LYS A 14 -26.10 4.61 -13.04
CA LYS A 14 -26.66 4.23 -14.34
C LYS A 14 -25.69 3.39 -15.16
N ALA A 15 -24.41 3.78 -15.22
CA ALA A 15 -23.36 3.02 -15.90
C ALA A 15 -23.14 1.65 -15.25
N PHE A 16 -23.13 1.58 -13.92
CA PHE A 16 -23.07 0.35 -13.15
C PHE A 16 -24.26 -0.58 -13.43
N ASP A 17 -25.49 -0.04 -13.45
CA ASP A 17 -26.71 -0.83 -13.68
C ASP A 17 -26.72 -1.54 -15.04
N GLU A 18 -26.06 -0.95 -16.05
CA GLU A 18 -25.82 -1.59 -17.34
C GLU A 18 -24.67 -2.62 -17.25
N TYR A 19 -23.53 -2.21 -16.69
CA TYR A 19 -22.28 -2.98 -16.72
C TYR A 19 -22.31 -4.23 -15.84
N GLN A 20 -23.04 -4.23 -14.75
CA GLN A 20 -23.12 -5.34 -13.79
C GLN A 20 -23.56 -6.69 -14.40
N TYR A 21 -24.22 -6.65 -15.56
CA TYR A 21 -24.70 -7.83 -16.27
C TYR A 21 -23.82 -8.24 -17.45
N TRP A 22 -22.71 -7.55 -17.69
CA TRP A 22 -21.82 -7.89 -18.79
C TRP A 22 -21.11 -9.23 -18.54
N PRO A 23 -20.96 -10.08 -19.61
CA PRO A 23 -20.26 -11.35 -19.51
C PRO A 23 -18.75 -11.14 -19.34
N GLN A 24 -18.07 -12.16 -18.84
CA GLN A 24 -16.64 -12.11 -18.49
C GLN A 24 -15.77 -11.60 -19.63
N GLU A 25 -16.02 -12.05 -20.86
CA GLU A 25 -15.22 -11.69 -22.04
C GLU A 25 -15.29 -10.19 -22.32
N LYS A 26 -16.47 -9.56 -22.19
CA LYS A 26 -16.62 -8.12 -22.33
C LYS A 26 -15.99 -7.35 -21.19
N VAL A 27 -16.07 -7.87 -19.98
CA VAL A 27 -15.40 -7.29 -18.80
C VAL A 27 -13.88 -7.32 -19.00
N ASP A 28 -13.34 -8.42 -19.49
CA ASP A 28 -11.91 -8.56 -19.75
C ASP A 28 -11.43 -7.62 -20.87
N GLU A 29 -12.25 -7.39 -21.89
CA GLU A 29 -11.99 -6.39 -22.94
C GLU A 29 -11.93 -4.97 -22.37
N VAL A 30 -12.86 -4.60 -21.50
CA VAL A 30 -12.86 -3.30 -20.79
C VAL A 30 -11.59 -3.10 -19.99
N VAL A 31 -11.20 -4.08 -19.17
CA VAL A 31 -10.00 -4.04 -18.34
C VAL A 31 -8.73 -3.92 -19.19
N GLN A 32 -8.65 -4.67 -20.29
CA GLN A 32 -7.53 -4.59 -21.22
C GLN A 32 -7.46 -3.23 -21.94
N ALA A 33 -8.58 -2.70 -22.39
CA ALA A 33 -8.63 -1.43 -23.10
C ALA A 33 -8.16 -0.28 -22.20
N VAL A 34 -8.68 -0.21 -20.97
CA VAL A 34 -8.31 0.82 -19.99
C VAL A 34 -6.85 0.64 -19.55
N GLY A 35 -6.43 -0.58 -19.25
CA GLY A 35 -5.05 -0.89 -18.87
C GLY A 35 -4.06 -0.58 -19.99
N TRP A 36 -4.41 -0.86 -21.26
CA TRP A 36 -3.60 -0.48 -22.39
C TRP A 36 -3.46 1.05 -22.54
N MET A 37 -4.55 1.81 -22.34
CA MET A 37 -4.49 3.27 -22.38
C MET A 37 -3.52 3.81 -21.34
N TRP A 38 -3.63 3.36 -20.08
CA TRP A 38 -2.72 3.80 -19.00
C TRP A 38 -1.29 3.29 -19.19
N GLN A 39 -1.10 2.20 -19.95
CA GLN A 39 0.22 1.63 -20.24
C GLN A 39 0.96 2.35 -21.36
N LYS A 40 0.30 3.08 -22.26
CA LYS A 40 0.94 3.83 -23.33
C LYS A 40 1.99 4.79 -22.78
N GLU A 41 3.15 4.82 -23.42
CA GLU A 41 4.28 5.60 -22.93
C GLU A 41 3.99 7.10 -22.88
N GLU A 42 3.34 7.62 -23.93
CA GLU A 42 2.93 9.03 -24.02
C GLU A 42 1.96 9.41 -22.88
N VAL A 43 1.00 8.54 -22.54
CA VAL A 43 0.06 8.76 -21.42
C VAL A 43 0.81 8.76 -20.09
N ARG A 44 1.66 7.75 -19.86
CA ARG A 44 2.45 7.66 -18.63
C ARG A 44 3.37 8.88 -18.43
N LYS A 45 3.99 9.37 -19.51
CA LYS A 45 4.83 10.59 -19.48
C LYS A 45 4.03 11.81 -19.04
N VAL A 46 2.83 11.99 -19.58
CA VAL A 46 1.93 13.10 -19.21
C VAL A 46 1.51 12.98 -17.74
N LEU A 47 1.06 11.79 -17.30
CA LEU A 47 0.59 11.56 -15.93
C LEU A 47 1.73 11.79 -14.93
N ALA A 48 2.90 11.17 -15.14
CA ALA A 48 4.04 11.31 -14.24
C ALA A 48 4.52 12.76 -14.14
N ARG A 49 4.63 13.48 -15.27
CA ARG A 49 5.01 14.90 -15.30
C ARG A 49 4.01 15.75 -14.55
N THR A 50 2.72 15.61 -14.88
CA THR A 50 1.65 16.38 -14.22
C THR A 50 1.64 16.14 -12.70
N ALA A 51 1.84 14.90 -12.25
CA ALA A 51 1.83 14.58 -10.82
C ALA A 51 3.01 15.24 -10.07
N VAL A 52 4.21 15.27 -10.65
CA VAL A 52 5.36 15.94 -10.04
C VAL A 52 5.19 17.46 -10.05
N ASP A 53 4.82 18.04 -11.20
CA ASP A 53 4.72 19.49 -11.36
C ASP A 53 3.60 20.07 -10.47
N GLU A 54 2.45 19.38 -10.35
CA GLU A 54 1.31 19.82 -9.53
C GLU A 54 1.58 19.66 -8.03
N SER A 55 2.14 18.53 -7.62
CA SER A 55 2.35 18.22 -6.20
C SER A 55 3.62 18.82 -5.62
N GLY A 56 4.62 19.05 -6.46
CA GLY A 56 5.97 19.48 -6.06
C GLY A 56 6.76 18.39 -5.33
N ILE A 57 6.33 17.10 -5.40
CA ILE A 57 6.97 16.01 -4.67
C ILE A 57 7.23 14.78 -5.56
N GLY A 58 8.21 13.98 -5.15
CA GLY A 58 8.58 12.73 -5.83
C GLY A 58 9.58 12.94 -6.98
N VAL A 59 9.78 11.87 -7.75
CA VAL A 59 10.73 11.79 -8.86
C VAL A 59 10.00 11.34 -10.12
N TYR A 60 10.18 12.07 -11.21
CA TYR A 60 9.47 11.81 -12.48
C TYR A 60 9.72 10.39 -13.02
N GLU A 61 10.98 9.97 -13.06
CA GLU A 61 11.38 8.66 -13.57
C GLU A 61 10.77 7.53 -12.75
N ASP A 62 10.74 7.69 -11.42
CA ASP A 62 10.17 6.71 -10.50
C ASP A 62 8.65 6.62 -10.66
N LYS A 63 7.96 7.76 -10.81
CA LYS A 63 6.52 7.78 -11.09
C LYS A 63 6.20 7.13 -12.44
N LEU A 64 6.98 7.45 -13.47
CA LEU A 64 6.83 6.86 -14.81
C LEU A 64 6.97 5.33 -14.77
N ALA A 65 8.00 4.83 -14.08
CA ALA A 65 8.23 3.41 -13.88
C ALA A 65 7.15 2.76 -13.03
N LYS A 66 6.69 3.46 -11.99
CA LYS A 66 5.67 2.96 -11.07
C LYS A 66 4.31 2.79 -11.76
N ILE A 67 3.84 3.78 -12.53
CA ILE A 67 2.59 3.67 -13.30
C ILE A 67 2.65 2.42 -14.20
N LYS A 68 3.78 2.20 -14.90
CA LYS A 68 4.00 1.02 -15.73
C LYS A 68 3.86 -0.27 -14.93
N THR A 69 4.64 -0.39 -13.87
CA THR A 69 4.71 -1.60 -13.06
C THR A 69 3.36 -1.92 -12.41
N LYS A 70 2.68 -0.92 -11.88
CA LYS A 70 1.40 -1.11 -11.21
C LYS A 70 0.27 -1.46 -12.17
N THR A 71 0.20 -0.79 -13.31
CA THR A 71 -0.81 -1.12 -14.34
C THR A 71 -0.62 -2.54 -14.88
N LEU A 72 0.60 -2.90 -15.30
CA LEU A 72 0.89 -4.24 -15.83
C LEU A 72 0.74 -5.33 -14.77
N GLY A 73 1.20 -5.06 -13.55
CA GLY A 73 1.11 -6.02 -12.45
C GLY A 73 -0.34 -6.30 -12.06
N THR A 74 -1.19 -5.28 -11.97
CA THR A 74 -2.62 -5.45 -11.69
C THR A 74 -3.32 -6.26 -12.78
N LEU A 75 -3.00 -6.00 -14.06
CA LEU A 75 -3.51 -6.80 -15.18
C LEU A 75 -3.03 -8.26 -15.10
N TYR A 76 -1.77 -8.47 -14.73
CA TYR A 76 -1.20 -9.80 -14.57
C TYR A 76 -1.91 -10.60 -13.46
N ASP A 77 -2.17 -9.97 -12.30
CA ASP A 77 -2.91 -10.58 -11.19
C ASP A 77 -4.36 -10.93 -11.54
N GLN A 78 -4.94 -10.24 -12.52
CA GLN A 78 -6.32 -10.45 -12.97
C GLN A 78 -6.45 -11.37 -14.18
N ARG A 79 -5.33 -11.81 -14.76
CA ARG A 79 -5.33 -12.65 -15.96
C ARG A 79 -5.94 -14.02 -15.70
N GLY A 80 -6.99 -14.36 -16.47
CA GLY A 80 -7.69 -15.64 -16.36
C GLY A 80 -8.58 -15.77 -15.10
N VAL A 81 -8.70 -14.72 -14.31
CA VAL A 81 -9.56 -14.71 -13.11
C VAL A 81 -11.01 -14.53 -13.51
N LYS A 82 -11.88 -15.43 -13.03
CA LYS A 82 -13.33 -15.31 -13.13
C LYS A 82 -13.87 -14.39 -12.03
N THR A 83 -14.62 -13.39 -12.44
CA THR A 83 -15.27 -12.41 -11.53
C THR A 83 -16.76 -12.25 -11.84
N CYS A 84 -17.26 -13.03 -12.82
CA CYS A 84 -18.65 -13.02 -13.26
C CYS A 84 -19.26 -14.39 -13.08
N ASP A 85 -20.54 -14.43 -12.74
CA ASP A 85 -21.36 -15.65 -12.66
C ASP A 85 -20.81 -16.70 -11.69
N LEU A 86 -20.78 -17.97 -12.09
CA LEU A 86 -20.24 -19.08 -11.30
C LEU A 86 -18.70 -19.01 -11.27
N VAL A 87 -18.13 -18.74 -10.11
CA VAL A 87 -16.67 -18.62 -9.92
C VAL A 87 -16.05 -19.82 -9.23
N GLU A 88 -16.86 -20.57 -8.46
CA GLU A 88 -16.40 -21.74 -7.71
C GLU A 88 -17.54 -22.74 -7.54
N GLU A 89 -17.28 -24.04 -7.68
CA GLU A 89 -18.20 -25.13 -7.41
C GLU A 89 -17.49 -26.20 -6.57
N ASP A 90 -18.05 -26.48 -5.40
CA ASP A 90 -17.67 -27.61 -4.56
C ASP A 90 -18.79 -28.64 -4.57
N LYS A 91 -18.58 -29.70 -5.37
CA LYS A 91 -19.57 -30.78 -5.50
C LYS A 91 -19.69 -31.63 -4.25
N ALA A 92 -18.63 -31.73 -3.43
CA ALA A 92 -18.64 -32.53 -2.21
C ALA A 92 -19.48 -31.86 -1.13
N LEU A 93 -19.41 -30.53 -1.05
CA LEU A 93 -20.22 -29.72 -0.14
C LEU A 93 -21.57 -29.30 -0.77
N GLY A 94 -21.82 -29.59 -2.03
CA GLY A 94 -23.03 -29.16 -2.74
C GLY A 94 -23.14 -27.64 -2.87
N ILE A 95 -22.00 -26.91 -2.90
CA ILE A 95 -21.95 -25.45 -2.90
C ILE A 95 -21.54 -24.93 -4.26
N ARG A 96 -22.29 -23.95 -4.76
CA ARG A 96 -21.92 -23.09 -5.92
C ARG A 96 -21.81 -21.64 -5.47
N LYS A 97 -20.75 -20.97 -5.87
CA LYS A 97 -20.45 -19.60 -5.50
C LYS A 97 -20.50 -18.68 -6.73
N TYR A 98 -21.41 -17.74 -6.69
CA TYR A 98 -21.63 -16.75 -7.75
C TYR A 98 -21.08 -15.39 -7.32
N ALA A 99 -20.21 -14.80 -8.16
CA ALA A 99 -19.66 -13.48 -7.93
C ALA A 99 -20.62 -12.38 -8.39
N LYS A 100 -20.76 -11.36 -7.55
CA LYS A 100 -21.58 -10.17 -7.81
C LYS A 100 -20.78 -8.90 -7.51
N PRO A 101 -20.99 -7.81 -8.29
CA PRO A 101 -20.39 -6.54 -7.96
C PRO A 101 -20.95 -5.94 -6.66
N ILE A 102 -20.24 -4.94 -6.13
CA ILE A 102 -20.65 -4.18 -4.94
C ILE A 102 -21.56 -3.01 -5.30
N GLY A 103 -21.18 -2.24 -6.35
CA GLY A 103 -21.90 -1.03 -6.74
C GLY A 103 -20.98 0.11 -7.19
N VAL A 104 -21.22 1.31 -6.67
CA VAL A 104 -20.40 2.50 -6.92
C VAL A 104 -19.37 2.66 -5.80
N ILE A 105 -18.11 2.71 -6.17
CA ILE A 105 -16.97 2.78 -5.25
C ILE A 105 -16.43 4.21 -5.19
N ALA A 106 -16.27 4.75 -3.98
CA ALA A 106 -15.52 5.97 -3.75
C ALA A 106 -14.04 5.65 -3.55
N ASP A 107 -13.15 6.18 -4.39
CA ASP A 107 -11.70 6.01 -4.25
C ASP A 107 -11.05 7.33 -3.80
N VAL A 108 -10.63 7.39 -2.53
CA VAL A 108 -9.96 8.56 -1.94
C VAL A 108 -8.45 8.35 -2.04
N VAL A 109 -7.84 9.05 -3.00
CA VAL A 109 -6.43 8.82 -3.36
C VAL A 109 -5.44 9.75 -2.66
N PRO A 110 -4.20 9.28 -2.39
CA PRO A 110 -3.17 10.06 -1.72
C PRO A 110 -2.49 11.05 -2.69
N CYS A 111 -1.78 12.05 -2.15
CA CYS A 111 -0.97 12.95 -2.98
C CYS A 111 0.35 12.32 -3.47
N THR A 112 0.82 11.27 -2.82
CA THR A 112 2.13 10.67 -3.12
C THR A 112 2.15 9.87 -4.41
N ASN A 113 1.07 9.13 -4.71
CA ASN A 113 0.98 8.24 -5.87
C ASN A 113 -0.46 8.17 -6.41
N PRO A 114 -1.10 9.30 -6.77
CA PRO A 114 -2.51 9.30 -7.18
C PRO A 114 -2.75 8.48 -8.44
N GLU A 115 -1.89 8.64 -9.46
CA GLU A 115 -2.01 8.01 -10.77
C GLU A 115 -1.94 6.48 -10.70
N SER A 116 -0.96 5.94 -9.99
CA SER A 116 -0.81 4.49 -9.87
C SER A 116 -1.85 3.85 -8.94
N THR A 117 -2.31 4.57 -7.92
CA THR A 117 -3.44 4.13 -7.08
C THR A 117 -4.71 4.01 -7.91
N ILE A 118 -5.04 5.03 -8.71
CA ILE A 118 -6.20 5.01 -9.62
C ILE A 118 -6.09 3.86 -10.62
N CYS A 119 -4.90 3.60 -11.18
CA CYS A 119 -4.72 2.47 -12.09
C CYS A 119 -5.03 1.12 -11.42
N CYS A 120 -4.49 0.86 -10.22
CA CYS A 120 -4.72 -0.39 -9.51
C CYS A 120 -6.19 -0.58 -9.10
N ILE A 121 -6.76 0.45 -8.45
CA ILE A 121 -8.13 0.38 -7.95
C ILE A 121 -9.12 0.40 -9.11
N GLY A 122 -8.91 1.24 -10.13
CA GLY A 122 -9.77 1.31 -11.31
C GLY A 122 -9.82 0.00 -12.10
N LEU A 123 -8.67 -0.66 -12.36
CA LEU A 123 -8.66 -1.97 -13.01
C LEU A 123 -9.36 -3.04 -12.16
N SER A 124 -9.17 -3.01 -10.83
CA SER A 124 -9.83 -3.95 -9.93
C SER A 124 -11.35 -3.71 -9.86
N THR A 125 -11.77 -2.46 -9.86
CA THR A 125 -13.18 -2.04 -9.90
C THR A 125 -13.85 -2.48 -11.19
N LEU A 126 -13.22 -2.21 -12.33
CA LEU A 126 -13.74 -2.61 -13.65
C LEU A 126 -13.79 -4.13 -13.82
N LYS A 127 -12.73 -4.85 -13.39
CA LYS A 127 -12.70 -6.33 -13.45
C LYS A 127 -13.87 -6.98 -12.70
N THR A 128 -14.38 -6.32 -11.69
CA THR A 128 -15.47 -6.80 -10.82
C THR A 128 -16.82 -6.17 -11.12
N ARG A 129 -16.97 -5.53 -12.28
CA ARG A 129 -18.20 -4.92 -12.79
C ARG A 129 -18.77 -3.79 -11.91
N ASN A 130 -17.91 -3.07 -11.19
CA ASN A 130 -18.29 -1.90 -10.41
C ASN A 130 -18.04 -0.61 -11.18
N ALA A 131 -18.60 0.51 -10.70
CA ALA A 131 -18.23 1.85 -11.10
C ALA A 131 -17.40 2.55 -10.02
N MET A 132 -16.58 3.54 -10.38
CA MET A 132 -15.70 4.25 -9.46
C MET A 132 -15.79 5.77 -9.64
N ILE A 133 -15.84 6.48 -8.51
CA ILE A 133 -15.69 7.93 -8.47
C ILE A 133 -14.47 8.26 -7.60
N VAL A 134 -13.48 8.91 -8.21
CA VAL A 134 -12.23 9.30 -7.52
C VAL A 134 -12.43 10.63 -6.81
N SER A 135 -12.03 10.69 -5.54
CA SER A 135 -11.85 11.92 -4.78
C SER A 135 -10.35 12.18 -4.62
N PRO A 136 -9.77 13.11 -5.41
CA PRO A 136 -8.34 13.39 -5.40
C PRO A 136 -7.91 14.15 -4.14
N HIS A 137 -6.63 14.00 -3.77
CA HIS A 137 -6.02 14.89 -2.80
C HIS A 137 -5.93 16.33 -3.39
N PRO A 138 -6.11 17.40 -2.60
CA PRO A 138 -6.08 18.79 -3.11
C PRO A 138 -4.81 19.18 -3.89
N ARG A 139 -3.66 18.56 -3.61
CA ARG A 139 -2.39 18.80 -4.30
C ARG A 139 -2.21 17.98 -5.58
N THR A 140 -3.18 17.15 -5.98
CA THR A 140 -3.05 16.22 -7.13
C THR A 140 -4.36 16.07 -7.90
N GLN A 141 -5.14 17.15 -7.95
CA GLN A 141 -6.45 17.16 -8.61
C GLN A 141 -6.32 16.96 -10.12
N LYS A 142 -5.39 17.67 -10.76
CA LYS A 142 -5.19 17.62 -12.20
C LYS A 142 -4.65 16.26 -12.66
N SER A 143 -3.64 15.72 -11.96
CA SER A 143 -3.07 14.41 -12.31
C SER A 143 -4.08 13.28 -12.12
N SER A 144 -4.85 13.30 -11.04
CA SER A 144 -5.95 12.34 -10.80
C SER A 144 -7.04 12.44 -11.87
N TYR A 145 -7.49 13.66 -12.18
CA TYR A 145 -8.49 13.91 -13.20
C TYR A 145 -8.05 13.39 -14.57
N LEU A 146 -6.83 13.73 -15.00
CA LEU A 146 -6.26 13.24 -16.27
C LEU A 146 -6.17 11.71 -16.32
N THR A 147 -5.78 11.06 -15.22
CA THR A 147 -5.71 9.60 -15.15
C THR A 147 -7.09 8.98 -15.44
N VAL A 148 -8.14 9.53 -14.82
CA VAL A 148 -9.52 9.07 -15.04
C VAL A 148 -9.97 9.37 -16.47
N GLU A 149 -9.70 10.57 -17.02
CA GLU A 149 -10.12 10.92 -18.38
C GLU A 149 -9.49 10.02 -19.44
N TYR A 150 -8.22 9.66 -19.32
CA TYR A 150 -7.61 8.65 -20.21
C TYR A 150 -8.31 7.28 -20.11
N GLY A 151 -8.73 6.87 -18.91
CA GLY A 151 -9.56 5.67 -18.75
C GLY A 151 -10.92 5.80 -19.44
N ARG A 152 -11.58 6.96 -19.31
CA ARG A 152 -12.86 7.26 -19.98
C ARG A 152 -12.72 7.27 -21.51
N GLU A 153 -11.62 7.80 -22.04
CA GLU A 153 -11.34 7.71 -23.48
C GLU A 153 -11.24 6.26 -23.97
N ALA A 154 -10.60 5.40 -23.18
CA ALA A 154 -10.54 3.97 -23.50
C ALA A 154 -11.91 3.31 -23.49
N LEU A 155 -12.73 3.59 -22.46
CA LEU A 155 -14.11 3.09 -22.37
C LEU A 155 -14.94 3.55 -23.59
N LYS A 156 -14.88 4.84 -23.93
CA LYS A 156 -15.57 5.40 -25.09
C LYS A 156 -15.18 4.71 -26.38
N LYS A 157 -13.89 4.42 -26.58
CA LYS A 157 -13.37 3.78 -27.79
C LYS A 157 -13.97 2.40 -28.05
N ILE A 158 -14.27 1.65 -27.01
CA ILE A 158 -14.84 0.29 -27.10
C ILE A 158 -16.36 0.26 -26.89
N GLY A 159 -17.03 1.44 -26.81
CA GLY A 159 -18.47 1.53 -26.61
C GLY A 159 -18.95 1.16 -25.22
N ALA A 160 -18.07 1.13 -24.22
CA ALA A 160 -18.42 0.88 -22.81
C ALA A 160 -18.93 2.18 -22.14
N PRO A 161 -19.78 2.08 -21.10
CA PRO A 161 -20.28 3.24 -20.39
C PRO A 161 -19.13 4.06 -19.78
N VAL A 162 -18.96 5.29 -20.23
CA VAL A 162 -17.83 6.15 -19.82
C VAL A 162 -17.89 6.55 -18.34
N ASP A 163 -19.10 6.59 -17.77
CA ASP A 163 -19.32 6.97 -16.37
C ASP A 163 -19.05 5.85 -15.36
N LEU A 164 -18.52 4.71 -15.83
CA LEU A 164 -17.89 3.70 -14.96
C LEU A 164 -16.66 4.25 -14.22
N LEU A 165 -16.02 5.28 -14.77
CA LEU A 165 -14.90 5.99 -14.15
C LEU A 165 -15.20 7.48 -14.12
N GLN A 166 -15.18 8.10 -12.95
CA GLN A 166 -15.34 9.53 -12.76
C GLN A 166 -14.35 10.08 -11.74
N CYS A 167 -14.06 11.38 -11.80
CA CYS A 167 -13.20 12.06 -10.84
C CYS A 167 -13.78 13.42 -10.47
N ILE A 168 -13.79 13.75 -9.20
CA ILE A 168 -14.11 15.10 -8.71
C ILE A 168 -13.01 16.03 -9.21
N LYS A 169 -13.35 17.04 -9.98
CA LYS A 169 -12.40 17.96 -10.60
C LYS A 169 -11.85 18.98 -9.60
N ASN A 170 -12.73 19.51 -8.75
CA ASN A 170 -12.40 20.48 -7.70
C ASN A 170 -12.78 19.89 -6.34
N THR A 171 -11.88 19.13 -5.75
CA THR A 171 -12.13 18.39 -4.51
C THR A 171 -12.21 19.33 -3.29
N SER A 172 -13.02 18.92 -2.32
CA SER A 172 -13.06 19.48 -0.98
C SER A 172 -13.38 18.38 0.02
N ASN A 173 -13.14 18.64 1.30
CA ASN A 173 -13.52 17.71 2.37
C ASN A 173 -15.03 17.43 2.36
N GLU A 174 -15.84 18.45 2.09
CA GLU A 174 -17.30 18.34 2.00
C GLU A 174 -17.71 17.43 0.86
N LYS A 175 -17.18 17.64 -0.36
CA LYS A 175 -17.48 16.79 -1.52
C LYS A 175 -17.03 15.34 -1.29
N THR A 176 -15.88 15.14 -0.64
CA THR A 176 -15.41 13.80 -0.27
C THR A 176 -16.37 13.11 0.70
N GLN A 177 -16.86 13.85 1.72
CA GLN A 177 -17.86 13.32 2.66
C GLN A 177 -19.19 13.03 1.97
N GLN A 178 -19.67 13.91 1.09
CA GLN A 178 -20.86 13.67 0.28
C GLN A 178 -20.70 12.42 -0.59
N LEU A 179 -19.55 12.25 -1.27
CA LEU A 179 -19.28 11.06 -2.06
C LEU A 179 -19.34 9.78 -1.20
N MET A 180 -18.70 9.78 -0.03
CA MET A 180 -18.77 8.65 0.89
C MET A 180 -20.18 8.35 1.39
N ALA A 181 -21.04 9.36 1.54
CA ALA A 181 -22.43 9.16 1.92
C ALA A 181 -23.26 8.49 0.83
N TYR A 182 -22.99 8.80 -0.45
CA TYR A 182 -23.72 8.21 -1.60
C TYR A 182 -23.20 6.84 -2.00
N CYS A 183 -21.87 6.60 -1.99
CA CYS A 183 -21.27 5.38 -2.50
C CYS A 183 -21.70 4.12 -1.73
N ASP A 184 -21.56 2.96 -2.37
CA ASP A 184 -21.85 1.65 -1.77
C ASP A 184 -20.65 1.10 -1.01
N PHE A 185 -19.44 1.52 -1.37
CA PHE A 185 -18.18 1.10 -0.78
C PHE A 185 -17.12 2.20 -0.93
N ALA A 186 -16.20 2.29 0.01
CA ALA A 186 -15.08 3.24 -0.06
C ALA A 186 -13.72 2.54 -0.05
N VAL A 187 -12.78 3.07 -0.82
CA VAL A 187 -11.36 2.77 -0.71
C VAL A 187 -10.64 4.05 -0.34
N ALA A 188 -9.76 4.01 0.64
CA ALA A 188 -9.02 5.20 1.02
C ALA A 188 -7.56 4.88 1.36
N THR A 189 -6.66 5.53 0.66
CA THR A 189 -5.23 5.43 0.88
C THR A 189 -4.72 6.75 1.47
N GLY A 190 -4.32 6.73 2.76
CA GLY A 190 -3.87 7.96 3.43
C GLY A 190 -3.57 7.76 4.91
N GLY A 191 -3.35 8.87 5.62
CA GLY A 191 -2.99 8.85 7.04
C GLY A 191 -4.15 8.47 7.97
N ALA A 192 -3.84 8.20 9.24
CA ALA A 192 -4.79 7.73 10.26
C ALA A 192 -6.03 8.64 10.46
N ALA A 193 -5.92 9.93 10.19
CA ALA A 193 -7.05 10.86 10.26
C ALA A 193 -8.09 10.55 9.16
N LEU A 194 -7.65 10.31 7.92
CA LEU A 194 -8.53 9.93 6.81
C LEU A 194 -9.21 8.58 7.10
N VAL A 195 -8.47 7.59 7.59
CA VAL A 195 -9.01 6.28 7.97
C VAL A 195 -10.20 6.42 8.94
N LYS A 196 -10.05 7.26 9.97
CA LYS A 196 -11.13 7.53 10.93
C LYS A 196 -12.36 8.18 10.27
N VAL A 197 -12.15 9.14 9.37
CA VAL A 197 -13.25 9.82 8.64
C VAL A 197 -14.00 8.83 7.76
N VAL A 198 -13.28 7.95 7.06
CA VAL A 198 -13.89 6.95 6.16
C VAL A 198 -14.76 5.96 6.94
N TYR A 199 -14.26 5.40 8.04
CA TYR A 199 -15.07 4.49 8.86
C TYR A 199 -16.23 5.19 9.57
N ALA A 200 -16.06 6.46 9.95
CA ALA A 200 -17.14 7.25 10.55
C ALA A 200 -18.30 7.55 9.56
N ALA A 201 -18.06 7.41 8.24
CA ALA A 201 -19.11 7.58 7.23
C ALA A 201 -20.15 6.43 7.24
N GLY A 202 -19.91 5.35 7.98
CA GLY A 202 -20.88 4.24 8.13
C GLY A 202 -21.02 3.37 6.89
N LYS A 203 -20.08 3.44 5.95
CA LYS A 203 -20.03 2.60 4.74
C LYS A 203 -18.94 1.52 4.87
N PRO A 204 -19.13 0.33 4.30
CA PRO A 204 -18.04 -0.63 4.16
C PRO A 204 -16.85 0.01 3.44
N ALA A 205 -15.65 -0.22 3.93
CA ALA A 205 -14.47 0.42 3.37
C ALA A 205 -13.20 -0.41 3.51
N GLN A 206 -12.30 -0.28 2.52
CA GLN A 206 -10.91 -0.71 2.58
C GLN A 206 -10.02 0.52 2.80
N THR A 207 -9.25 0.52 3.86
CA THR A 207 -8.37 1.63 4.20
C THR A 207 -6.93 1.16 4.43
N VAL A 208 -6.00 2.12 4.37
CA VAL A 208 -4.57 1.89 4.62
C VAL A 208 -4.12 2.78 5.77
N GLY A 209 -3.36 2.20 6.70
CA GLY A 209 -2.69 2.94 7.76
C GLY A 209 -1.32 3.49 7.36
N ALA A 210 -0.67 4.21 8.28
CA ALA A 210 0.70 4.67 8.13
C ALA A 210 1.68 3.49 8.06
N GLY A 211 2.74 3.62 7.24
CA GLY A 211 3.83 2.68 7.21
C GLY A 211 4.94 3.07 8.19
N ASN A 212 5.73 2.09 8.65
CA ASN A 212 6.96 2.35 9.39
C ASN A 212 7.86 1.10 9.34
N VAL A 213 8.42 0.85 8.18
CA VAL A 213 9.18 -0.38 7.93
C VAL A 213 10.50 -0.39 8.70
N VAL A 214 10.70 -1.42 9.49
CA VAL A 214 12.00 -1.78 10.09
C VAL A 214 12.55 -2.99 9.33
N SER A 215 13.76 -2.85 8.79
CA SER A 215 14.45 -3.89 8.01
C SER A 215 15.55 -4.52 8.84
N PHE A 216 15.41 -5.78 9.21
CA PHE A 216 16.41 -6.53 9.96
C PHE A 216 17.51 -7.04 9.04
N VAL A 217 18.77 -6.98 9.48
CA VAL A 217 19.91 -7.56 8.76
C VAL A 217 20.80 -8.30 9.76
N ASP A 218 21.11 -9.56 9.45
CA ASP A 218 21.97 -10.39 10.29
C ASP A 218 23.23 -10.90 9.56
N GLU A 219 24.08 -11.61 10.29
CA GLU A 219 25.37 -12.13 9.84
C GLU A 219 25.30 -13.19 8.75
N THR A 220 24.10 -13.72 8.48
CA THR A 220 23.94 -14.84 7.54
C THR A 220 23.70 -14.37 6.11
N VAL A 221 23.47 -13.06 5.89
CA VAL A 221 23.34 -12.56 4.52
C VAL A 221 24.62 -12.80 3.74
N PRO A 222 24.52 -13.36 2.53
CA PRO A 222 25.71 -13.78 1.78
C PRO A 222 26.56 -12.60 1.29
N ASP A 223 25.93 -11.44 1.08
CA ASP A 223 26.59 -10.23 0.58
C ASP A 223 25.98 -8.98 1.23
N LEU A 224 26.74 -8.34 2.11
CA LEU A 224 26.34 -7.13 2.82
C LEU A 224 26.22 -5.93 1.86
N GLN A 225 27.08 -5.83 0.83
CA GLN A 225 27.04 -4.71 -0.11
C GLN A 225 25.79 -4.82 -1.01
N ALA A 226 25.48 -6.02 -1.51
CA ALA A 226 24.26 -6.24 -2.27
C ALA A 226 23.00 -5.99 -1.42
N THR A 227 23.04 -6.34 -0.13
CA THR A 227 21.95 -6.05 0.82
C THR A 227 21.80 -4.54 1.06
N ALA A 228 22.90 -3.82 1.26
CA ALA A 228 22.90 -2.36 1.39
C ALA A 228 22.36 -1.69 0.12
N HIS A 229 22.71 -2.20 -1.06
CA HIS A 229 22.20 -1.72 -2.33
C HIS A 229 20.67 -1.88 -2.45
N LYS A 230 20.11 -3.05 -2.06
CA LYS A 230 18.67 -3.28 -2.03
C LYS A 230 17.94 -2.30 -1.10
N ILE A 231 18.49 -2.09 0.11
CA ILE A 231 17.94 -1.16 1.10
C ILE A 231 18.02 0.28 0.56
N MET A 232 19.15 0.69 -0.04
CA MET A 232 19.30 2.00 -0.63
C MET A 232 18.29 2.26 -1.74
N LEU A 233 18.18 1.36 -2.74
CA LEU A 233 17.21 1.50 -3.83
C LEU A 233 15.79 1.64 -3.32
N SER A 234 15.43 0.84 -2.33
CA SER A 234 14.12 0.88 -1.69
C SER A 234 13.90 2.18 -0.92
N LYS A 235 14.93 2.68 -0.21
CA LYS A 235 14.87 3.90 0.58
C LYS A 235 14.73 5.16 -0.26
N ILE A 236 15.44 5.25 -1.38
CA ILE A 236 15.42 6.48 -2.20
C ILE A 236 14.28 6.51 -3.22
N ALA A 237 13.62 5.38 -3.48
CA ALA A 237 12.54 5.28 -4.46
C ALA A 237 11.49 6.37 -4.24
N ASN A 238 11.29 7.20 -5.27
CA ASN A 238 10.39 8.35 -5.24
C ASN A 238 10.61 9.27 -4.01
N ASN A 239 11.86 9.47 -3.61
CA ASN A 239 12.26 10.19 -2.39
C ASN A 239 11.58 9.67 -1.11
N ALA A 240 11.41 8.37 -1.00
CA ALA A 240 10.71 7.70 0.10
C ALA A 240 9.25 8.14 0.31
N ALA A 241 8.57 8.56 -0.75
CA ALA A 241 7.15 8.94 -0.72
C ALA A 241 6.20 7.75 -0.47
N SER A 242 6.71 6.53 -0.42
CA SER A 242 5.92 5.32 -0.19
C SER A 242 5.91 4.95 1.29
N CYS A 243 4.75 4.55 1.82
CA CYS A 243 4.62 3.93 3.14
C CYS A 243 5.40 2.59 3.25
N SER A 244 5.78 2.00 2.11
CA SER A 244 6.64 0.81 2.03
C SER A 244 8.13 1.11 2.05
N SER A 245 8.55 2.39 2.14
CA SER A 245 9.98 2.73 2.26
C SER A 245 10.51 2.35 3.64
N GLU A 246 11.72 1.81 3.72
CA GLU A 246 12.37 1.52 4.99
C GLU A 246 12.51 2.82 5.81
N ASN A 247 11.95 2.82 7.01
CA ASN A 247 12.12 3.92 7.96
C ASN A 247 13.27 3.66 8.92
N ALA A 248 13.59 2.39 9.13
CA ALA A 248 14.72 1.98 9.94
C ALA A 248 15.37 0.70 9.42
N VAL A 249 16.65 0.52 9.77
CA VAL A 249 17.35 -0.75 9.69
C VAL A 249 17.76 -1.19 11.09
N ALA A 250 17.60 -2.48 11.39
CA ALA A 250 18.05 -3.12 12.60
C ALA A 250 19.22 -4.04 12.25
N LEU A 251 20.43 -3.64 12.60
CA LEU A 251 21.67 -4.31 12.23
C LEU A 251 22.20 -5.14 13.39
N GLN A 252 22.49 -6.42 13.14
CA GLN A 252 23.11 -7.26 14.14
C GLN A 252 24.51 -6.74 14.51
N GLU A 253 24.87 -6.82 15.78
CA GLU A 253 26.13 -6.30 16.31
C GLU A 253 27.36 -6.79 15.57
N LYS A 254 27.40 -8.08 15.20
CA LYS A 254 28.54 -8.70 14.49
C LYS A 254 28.83 -8.08 13.13
N ILE A 255 27.82 -7.52 12.46
CA ILE A 255 27.97 -6.94 11.11
C ILE A 255 27.77 -5.42 11.13
N TYR A 256 27.51 -4.82 12.28
CA TYR A 256 27.06 -3.44 12.41
C TYR A 256 27.97 -2.45 11.67
N ASP A 257 29.26 -2.42 12.01
CA ASP A 257 30.20 -1.46 11.42
C ASP A 257 30.39 -1.69 9.91
N LYS A 258 30.52 -2.96 9.51
CA LYS A 258 30.63 -3.34 8.10
C LYS A 258 29.39 -2.91 7.29
N MET A 259 28.19 -3.10 7.85
CA MET A 259 26.96 -2.74 7.17
C MET A 259 26.79 -1.21 7.08
N ILE A 260 27.19 -0.47 8.12
CA ILE A 260 27.26 1.01 8.06
C ILE A 260 28.18 1.46 6.93
N ASP A 261 29.35 0.85 6.77
CA ASP A 261 30.28 1.17 5.70
C ASP A 261 29.70 0.82 4.31
N CYS A 262 29.00 -0.30 4.19
CA CYS A 262 28.27 -0.65 2.96
C CYS A 262 27.18 0.40 2.63
N LEU A 263 26.40 0.82 3.61
CA LEU A 263 25.37 1.85 3.43
C LEU A 263 25.99 3.21 3.05
N LYS A 264 27.15 3.58 3.61
CA LYS A 264 27.89 4.79 3.20
C LYS A 264 28.37 4.71 1.75
N LYS A 265 28.87 3.57 1.30
CA LYS A 265 29.25 3.35 -0.12
C LYS A 265 28.05 3.51 -1.06
N GLU A 266 26.85 3.18 -0.61
CA GLU A 266 25.61 3.39 -1.37
C GLU A 266 25.09 4.85 -1.33
N GLY A 267 25.82 5.77 -0.71
CA GLY A 267 25.47 7.19 -0.63
C GLY A 267 24.75 7.58 0.66
N GLY A 268 24.77 6.72 1.69
CA GLY A 268 24.25 7.04 3.01
C GLY A 268 25.20 7.97 3.78
N TYR A 269 24.66 9.03 4.36
CA TYR A 269 25.41 9.95 5.23
C TYR A 269 25.00 9.72 6.69
N LEU A 270 25.95 9.27 7.53
CA LEU A 270 25.69 9.07 8.95
C LEU A 270 25.88 10.38 9.71
N CYS A 271 24.79 10.94 10.20
CA CYS A 271 24.79 12.18 10.98
C CYS A 271 25.48 12.00 12.33
N SER A 272 26.30 12.97 12.73
CA SER A 272 26.80 13.11 14.08
C SER A 272 25.64 13.43 15.07
N THR A 273 25.92 13.37 16.37
CA THR A 273 24.92 13.72 17.40
C THR A 273 24.39 15.14 17.25
N GLU A 274 25.27 16.07 16.90
CA GLU A 274 24.90 17.49 16.67
C GLU A 274 24.04 17.65 15.42
N GLU A 275 24.41 16.98 14.32
CA GLU A 275 23.68 17.01 13.06
C GLU A 275 22.32 16.34 13.20
N ARG A 276 22.25 15.22 13.95
CA ARG A 276 21.00 14.54 14.28
C ARG A 276 20.03 15.48 14.98
N GLU A 277 20.50 16.31 15.94
CA GLU A 277 19.64 17.26 16.65
C GLU A 277 19.16 18.39 15.74
N LYS A 278 20.00 18.89 14.81
CA LYS A 278 19.58 19.84 13.79
C LYS A 278 18.52 19.24 12.88
N LEU A 279 18.75 18.02 12.40
CA LEU A 279 17.81 17.30 11.57
C LEU A 279 16.48 17.04 12.32
N ARG A 280 16.52 16.69 13.60
CA ARG A 280 15.33 16.49 14.44
C ARG A 280 14.47 17.77 14.50
N LYS A 281 15.09 18.92 14.74
CA LYS A 281 14.38 20.23 14.77
C LYS A 281 13.78 20.59 13.41
N CYS A 282 14.48 20.31 12.33
CA CYS A 282 13.98 20.51 10.97
C CYS A 282 12.78 19.61 10.66
N MET A 283 12.87 18.31 11.01
CA MET A 283 11.83 17.33 10.72
C MET A 283 10.58 17.49 11.59
N TRP A 284 10.72 17.92 12.83
CA TRP A 284 9.60 18.14 13.77
C TRP A 284 9.76 19.49 14.47
N PRO A 285 9.47 20.63 13.80
CA PRO A 285 9.69 21.97 14.35
C PRO A 285 8.91 22.23 15.65
N ASP A 286 7.71 21.67 15.75
CA ASP A 286 6.83 21.75 16.94
C ASP A 286 7.05 20.58 17.93
N GLY A 287 8.04 19.73 17.68
CA GLY A 287 8.31 18.49 18.41
C GLY A 287 7.26 17.38 18.25
N LYS A 288 6.23 17.58 17.42
CA LYS A 288 5.09 16.64 17.28
C LYS A 288 4.77 16.26 15.85
N THR A 289 4.62 17.23 14.97
CA THR A 289 4.13 17.04 13.60
C THR A 289 5.30 16.99 12.63
N LEU A 290 5.29 15.98 11.73
CA LEU A 290 6.28 15.91 10.68
C LEU A 290 6.17 17.13 9.77
N ASN A 291 7.28 17.81 9.53
CA ASN A 291 7.36 18.95 8.62
C ASN A 291 6.95 18.52 7.20
N ARG A 292 5.94 19.17 6.65
CA ARG A 292 5.42 18.85 5.31
C ARG A 292 6.38 19.21 4.19
N ASP A 293 7.29 20.15 4.44
CA ASP A 293 8.24 20.64 3.44
C ASP A 293 9.37 19.65 3.12
N ILE A 294 9.56 18.63 3.98
CA ILE A 294 10.57 17.58 3.73
C ILE A 294 9.98 16.32 3.07
N VAL A 295 8.65 16.18 3.06
CA VAL A 295 7.99 14.96 2.58
C VAL A 295 8.27 14.77 1.09
N ALA A 296 8.80 13.59 0.74
CA ALA A 296 9.12 13.19 -0.63
C ALA A 296 10.13 14.13 -1.36
N HIS A 297 10.96 14.83 -0.60
CA HIS A 297 12.12 15.55 -1.10
C HIS A 297 13.42 14.76 -0.94
N ASN A 298 14.43 15.04 -1.76
CA ASN A 298 15.71 14.33 -1.72
C ASN A 298 16.53 14.67 -0.46
N ALA A 299 17.53 13.83 -0.17
CA ALA A 299 18.34 13.94 1.04
C ALA A 299 19.14 15.27 1.10
N LYS A 300 19.63 15.75 -0.04
CA LYS A 300 20.39 17.00 -0.10
C LYS A 300 19.52 18.19 0.29
N PHE A 301 18.31 18.29 -0.27
CA PHE A 301 17.33 19.32 0.09
C PHE A 301 17.04 19.33 1.60
N ILE A 302 16.82 18.15 2.19
CA ILE A 302 16.53 18.01 3.63
C ILE A 302 17.75 18.42 4.46
N ALA A 303 18.95 18.03 4.04
CA ALA A 303 20.20 18.40 4.70
C ALA A 303 20.40 19.93 4.69
N ASP A 304 20.22 20.57 3.53
CA ASP A 304 20.36 22.01 3.38
C ASP A 304 19.34 22.78 4.26
N LEU A 305 18.08 22.31 4.27
CA LEU A 305 17.04 22.87 5.12
C LEU A 305 17.35 22.72 6.63
N ALA A 306 18.00 21.61 7.01
CA ALA A 306 18.45 21.35 8.38
C ALA A 306 19.77 22.06 8.75
N GLY A 307 20.41 22.76 7.81
CA GLY A 307 21.72 23.40 7.98
C GLY A 307 22.87 22.40 8.13
N LEU A 308 22.77 21.24 7.47
CA LEU A 308 23.81 20.22 7.41
C LEU A 308 24.66 20.35 6.17
N LYS A 309 25.97 20.16 6.31
CA LYS A 309 26.91 20.09 5.18
C LYS A 309 27.17 18.63 4.82
N VAL A 310 26.53 18.14 3.76
CA VAL A 310 26.69 16.78 3.28
C VAL A 310 27.26 16.77 1.86
N PRO A 311 28.00 15.71 1.46
CA PRO A 311 28.46 15.55 0.07
C PRO A 311 27.28 15.58 -0.92
N ASP A 312 27.51 16.10 -2.13
CA ASP A 312 26.49 16.14 -3.18
C ASP A 312 26.05 14.76 -3.67
N THR A 313 26.86 13.74 -3.40
CA THR A 313 26.57 12.33 -3.67
C THR A 313 25.63 11.68 -2.64
N THR A 314 25.21 12.42 -1.60
CA THR A 314 24.36 11.90 -0.54
C THR A 314 22.96 11.57 -1.07
N LYS A 315 22.58 10.31 -0.97
CA LYS A 315 21.27 9.79 -1.41
C LYS A 315 20.28 9.67 -0.27
N PHE A 316 20.75 9.38 0.94
CA PHE A 316 19.92 9.30 2.14
C PHE A 316 20.73 9.65 3.39
N LEU A 317 20.03 10.15 4.42
CA LEU A 317 20.61 10.49 5.71
C LEU A 317 20.39 9.32 6.69
N MET A 318 21.37 9.04 7.52
CA MET A 318 21.27 8.01 8.56
C MET A 318 21.41 8.65 9.94
N VAL A 319 20.58 8.21 10.88
CA VAL A 319 20.65 8.60 12.30
C VAL A 319 20.64 7.39 13.19
N ILE A 320 21.43 7.40 14.26
CA ILE A 320 21.40 6.34 15.27
C ILE A 320 20.10 6.45 16.06
N GLY A 321 19.37 5.33 16.20
CA GLY A 321 18.18 5.25 17.03
C GLY A 321 18.55 5.19 18.51
N GLU A 322 17.94 6.05 19.32
CA GLU A 322 18.23 6.13 20.76
C GLU A 322 17.06 5.68 21.61
N LYS A 323 15.91 6.33 21.43
CA LYS A 323 14.65 6.07 22.14
C LYS A 323 13.52 5.79 21.17
N ILE A 324 12.37 5.37 21.67
CA ILE A 324 11.21 5.03 20.86
C ILE A 324 10.02 5.93 21.23
N GLY A 325 9.24 6.30 20.23
CA GLY A 325 8.01 7.00 20.45
C GLY A 325 8.17 8.52 20.48
N ARG A 326 7.43 9.17 21.36
CA ARG A 326 7.41 10.65 21.45
C ARG A 326 8.74 11.25 21.87
N GLU A 327 9.57 10.50 22.57
CA GLU A 327 10.88 10.94 23.03
C GLU A 327 11.90 10.96 21.89
N ASP A 328 11.75 10.08 20.92
CA ASP A 328 12.59 10.03 19.71
C ASP A 328 11.74 9.66 18.48
N ARG A 329 11.25 10.68 17.80
CA ARG A 329 10.38 10.53 16.64
C ARG A 329 11.06 9.92 15.42
N PHE A 330 12.39 9.81 15.41
CA PHE A 330 13.10 9.04 14.38
C PHE A 330 12.72 7.56 14.38
N SER A 331 12.10 7.05 15.44
CA SER A 331 11.53 5.71 15.50
C SER A 331 10.24 5.53 14.68
N GLY A 332 9.62 6.62 14.20
CA GLY A 332 8.38 6.61 13.42
C GLY A 332 8.55 6.79 11.92
N GLU A 333 7.43 6.85 11.21
CA GLU A 333 7.38 7.11 9.78
C GLU A 333 7.89 8.52 9.45
N LYS A 334 8.69 8.63 8.40
CA LYS A 334 9.36 9.88 8.02
C LYS A 334 9.04 10.38 6.61
N LEU A 335 8.50 9.53 5.72
CA LEU A 335 8.16 9.86 4.33
C LEU A 335 9.26 10.67 3.61
N SER A 336 10.51 10.35 3.90
CA SER A 336 11.69 11.07 3.45
C SER A 336 12.92 10.14 3.44
N PRO A 337 13.98 10.41 2.68
CA PRO A 337 15.19 9.60 2.63
C PRO A 337 16.05 9.77 3.92
N VAL A 338 15.43 9.60 5.09
CA VAL A 338 16.07 9.56 6.40
C VAL A 338 15.85 8.17 7.01
N LEU A 339 16.94 7.48 7.34
CA LEU A 339 16.96 6.09 7.80
C LEU A 339 17.47 6.03 9.24
N THR A 340 16.69 5.46 10.14
CA THR A 340 17.12 5.22 11.53
C THR A 340 17.88 3.90 11.61
N VAL A 341 19.01 3.89 12.28
CA VAL A 341 19.85 2.68 12.44
C VAL A 341 19.77 2.21 13.88
N TRP A 342 19.31 0.99 14.06
CA TRP A 342 19.29 0.30 15.34
C TRP A 342 20.37 -0.78 15.37
N LYS A 343 21.00 -0.97 16.51
CA LYS A 343 21.93 -2.07 16.78
C LYS A 343 21.24 -3.11 17.63
N TRP A 344 21.42 -4.40 17.34
CA TRP A 344 20.90 -5.49 18.17
C TRP A 344 21.95 -6.59 18.35
N LYS A 345 21.90 -7.22 19.52
CA LYS A 345 22.72 -8.37 19.87
C LYS A 345 21.86 -9.62 20.01
N ASP A 346 20.77 -9.49 20.73
CA ASP A 346 19.75 -10.52 20.90
C ASP A 346 18.56 -10.24 19.98
N PHE A 347 18.08 -11.27 19.27
CA PHE A 347 17.00 -11.12 18.30
C PHE A 347 15.64 -10.90 18.97
N ASP A 348 15.39 -11.59 20.10
CA ASP A 348 14.12 -11.47 20.84
C ASP A 348 14.01 -10.09 21.51
N GLU A 349 15.09 -9.54 22.07
CA GLU A 349 15.11 -8.14 22.55
C GLU A 349 14.84 -7.14 21.43
N MET A 350 15.34 -7.39 20.21
CA MET A 350 15.05 -6.53 19.07
C MET A 350 13.61 -6.67 18.60
N LEU A 351 13.00 -7.83 18.72
CA LEU A 351 11.57 -8.01 18.46
C LEU A 351 10.70 -7.25 19.48
N ASP A 352 11.08 -7.26 20.78
CA ASP A 352 10.42 -6.43 21.80
C ASP A 352 10.50 -4.93 21.47
N ARG A 353 11.65 -4.51 20.95
CA ARG A 353 11.86 -3.14 20.47
C ARG A 353 11.00 -2.84 19.26
N LEU A 354 10.90 -3.76 18.29
CA LEU A 354 10.04 -3.63 17.12
C LEU A 354 8.57 -3.45 17.54
N GLU A 355 8.08 -4.24 18.48
CA GLU A 355 6.70 -4.12 18.97
C GLU A 355 6.42 -2.71 19.48
N LYS A 356 7.34 -2.12 20.27
CA LYS A 356 7.22 -0.73 20.75
C LYS A 356 7.28 0.30 19.62
N ILE A 357 8.13 0.08 18.61
CA ILE A 357 8.22 0.92 17.41
C ILE A 357 6.88 0.89 16.66
N LEU A 358 6.32 -0.30 16.44
CA LEU A 358 5.05 -0.48 15.72
C LEU A 358 3.87 0.10 16.50
N GLU A 359 3.82 -0.02 17.83
CA GLU A 359 2.77 0.63 18.65
C GLU A 359 2.83 2.16 18.52
N PHE A 360 4.00 2.74 18.36
CA PHE A 360 4.13 4.17 18.12
C PHE A 360 3.71 4.57 16.70
N SER A 361 4.14 3.81 15.69
CA SER A 361 3.87 4.09 14.28
C SER A 361 4.03 2.84 13.42
N GLY A 362 3.14 2.64 12.44
CA GLY A 362 3.26 1.60 11.41
C GLY A 362 2.68 0.24 11.77
N LYS A 363 1.97 0.13 12.91
CA LYS A 363 1.29 -1.11 13.31
C LYS A 363 0.35 -1.60 12.21
N GLY A 364 0.43 -2.87 11.90
CA GLY A 364 -0.36 -3.53 10.87
C GLY A 364 0.23 -3.45 9.47
N HIS A 365 1.16 -2.53 9.17
CA HIS A 365 1.61 -2.33 7.81
C HIS A 365 2.58 -3.42 7.35
N SER A 366 3.86 -3.33 7.60
CA SER A 366 4.85 -4.32 7.13
C SER A 366 6.20 -4.19 7.82
N ALA A 367 7.02 -5.24 7.71
CA ALA A 367 8.42 -5.29 8.13
C ALA A 367 9.27 -6.02 7.08
N SER A 368 10.59 -5.97 7.22
CA SER A 368 11.53 -6.64 6.33
C SER A 368 12.61 -7.37 7.12
N ILE A 369 13.16 -8.43 6.54
CA ILE A 369 14.30 -9.15 7.10
C ILE A 369 15.21 -9.67 6.00
N HIS A 370 16.51 -9.46 6.17
CA HIS A 370 17.57 -10.05 5.37
C HIS A 370 18.31 -11.07 6.24
N THR A 371 18.07 -12.35 5.99
CA THR A 371 18.60 -13.48 6.75
C THR A 371 18.48 -14.78 5.94
N GLU A 372 19.36 -15.72 6.18
CA GLU A 372 19.24 -17.10 5.70
C GLU A 372 18.68 -18.06 6.77
N ILE A 373 18.39 -17.56 7.98
CA ILE A 373 17.84 -18.34 9.09
C ILE A 373 16.31 -18.29 9.06
N ASP A 374 15.67 -19.40 8.71
CA ASP A 374 14.21 -19.47 8.58
C ASP A 374 13.49 -19.26 9.92
N GLU A 375 14.06 -19.75 11.03
CA GLU A 375 13.52 -19.55 12.37
C GLU A 375 13.39 -18.07 12.75
N ARG A 376 14.29 -17.22 12.26
CA ARG A 376 14.19 -15.75 12.46
C ARG A 376 13.04 -15.15 11.63
N ARG A 377 12.82 -15.64 10.40
CA ARG A 377 11.66 -15.26 9.57
C ARG A 377 10.34 -15.63 10.26
N VAL A 378 10.27 -16.87 10.76
CA VAL A 378 9.11 -17.39 11.49
C VAL A 378 8.86 -16.60 12.78
N LYS A 379 9.88 -16.39 13.62
CA LYS A 379 9.77 -15.60 14.84
C LYS A 379 9.26 -14.17 14.55
N LEU A 380 9.82 -13.50 13.55
CA LEU A 380 9.38 -12.18 13.14
C LEU A 380 7.90 -12.22 12.71
N ALA A 381 7.49 -13.20 11.91
CA ALA A 381 6.12 -13.35 11.43
C ALA A 381 5.12 -13.58 12.57
N LEU A 382 5.47 -14.35 13.58
CA LEU A 382 4.61 -14.66 14.71
C LEU A 382 4.49 -13.48 15.70
N ARG A 383 5.54 -12.66 15.85
CA ARG A 383 5.61 -11.60 16.85
C ARG A 383 5.20 -10.23 16.31
N ALA A 384 5.61 -9.89 15.10
CA ALA A 384 5.32 -8.57 14.53
C ALA A 384 3.85 -8.42 14.13
N LYS A 385 3.17 -7.43 14.69
CA LYS A 385 1.79 -7.08 14.30
C LYS A 385 1.81 -6.33 12.98
N VAL A 386 2.09 -7.03 11.89
CA VAL A 386 2.15 -6.50 10.51
C VAL A 386 1.48 -7.47 9.53
N GLY A 387 0.88 -6.94 8.47
CA GLY A 387 0.22 -7.75 7.44
C GLY A 387 1.19 -8.43 6.47
N ARG A 388 2.42 -7.96 6.36
CA ARG A 388 3.41 -8.45 5.38
C ARG A 388 4.82 -8.40 5.94
N ILE A 389 5.62 -9.41 5.60
CA ILE A 389 7.06 -9.44 5.83
C ILE A 389 7.76 -9.73 4.50
N VAL A 390 8.68 -8.87 4.12
CA VAL A 390 9.50 -9.04 2.91
C VAL A 390 10.86 -9.58 3.31
N CYS A 391 11.26 -10.70 2.69
CA CYS A 391 12.52 -11.37 2.99
C CYS A 391 13.53 -11.21 1.84
N ASN A 392 14.75 -10.79 2.15
CA ASN A 392 15.90 -10.71 1.22
C ASN A 392 15.70 -9.86 -0.05
N MET A 393 14.72 -8.95 -0.05
CA MET A 393 14.37 -8.05 -1.16
C MET A 393 14.34 -6.60 -0.67
N GLY A 394 14.48 -5.63 -1.59
CA GLY A 394 14.15 -4.24 -1.31
C GLY A 394 12.64 -4.09 -1.02
N HIS A 395 12.31 -3.54 0.13
CA HIS A 395 10.95 -3.58 0.64
C HIS A 395 9.94 -2.83 -0.23
N THR A 396 10.27 -1.62 -0.69
CA THR A 396 9.39 -0.81 -1.56
C THR A 396 9.02 -1.53 -2.85
N ALA A 397 9.96 -2.28 -3.44
CA ALA A 397 9.75 -2.98 -4.70
C ALA A 397 8.91 -4.26 -4.55
N ALA A 398 8.84 -4.84 -3.34
CA ALA A 398 8.21 -6.14 -3.10
C ALA A 398 6.87 -6.05 -2.37
N ASN A 399 6.75 -5.18 -1.35
CA ASN A 399 5.62 -5.14 -0.41
C ASN A 399 4.27 -4.82 -1.08
N SER A 400 4.26 -3.98 -2.08
CA SER A 400 3.07 -3.59 -2.83
C SER A 400 2.89 -4.34 -4.16
N GLY A 401 3.46 -5.53 -4.27
CA GLY A 401 3.57 -6.30 -5.49
C GLY A 401 4.75 -5.87 -6.37
N GLY A 402 5.50 -6.84 -6.84
CA GLY A 402 6.65 -6.67 -7.71
C GLY A 402 6.94 -7.95 -8.48
N TRP A 403 7.65 -7.85 -9.61
CA TRP A 403 7.89 -9.00 -10.48
C TRP A 403 8.70 -10.14 -9.85
N GLY A 404 9.42 -9.85 -8.76
CA GLY A 404 10.12 -10.84 -7.94
C GLY A 404 9.42 -11.17 -6.62
N SER A 405 8.18 -10.69 -6.41
CA SER A 405 7.39 -10.90 -5.20
C SER A 405 6.07 -11.60 -5.53
N GLY A 406 5.63 -12.52 -4.70
CA GLY A 406 4.31 -13.17 -4.82
C GLY A 406 3.14 -12.36 -4.25
N LEU A 407 3.40 -11.15 -3.73
CA LEU A 407 2.35 -10.28 -3.21
C LEU A 407 1.59 -9.60 -4.37
N PRO A 408 0.25 -9.43 -4.28
CA PRO A 408 -0.55 -8.77 -5.30
C PRO A 408 -0.12 -7.32 -5.54
N PHE A 409 -0.18 -6.89 -6.81
CA PHE A 409 0.14 -5.51 -7.19
C PHE A 409 -0.96 -4.54 -6.78
N THR A 410 -0.60 -3.55 -5.96
CA THR A 410 -1.50 -2.48 -5.50
C THR A 410 -0.70 -1.33 -4.88
N ASP A 411 -1.34 -0.18 -4.69
CA ASP A 411 -0.83 0.89 -3.81
C ASP A 411 -1.64 1.01 -2.51
N THR A 412 -2.67 0.16 -2.33
CA THR A 412 -3.56 0.13 -1.17
C THR A 412 -3.26 -1.10 -0.32
N LEU A 413 -2.59 -0.89 0.81
CA LEU A 413 -2.02 -1.94 1.65
C LEU A 413 -2.76 -2.02 2.99
N GLY A 414 -3.73 -2.91 3.11
CA GLY A 414 -4.48 -3.12 4.34
C GLY A 414 -3.57 -3.44 5.53
N CYS A 415 -3.90 -2.89 6.68
CA CYS A 415 -3.10 -3.00 7.91
C CYS A 415 -3.78 -3.83 9.01
N GLY A 416 -4.90 -4.47 8.69
CA GLY A 416 -5.66 -5.32 9.59
C GLY A 416 -6.26 -4.56 10.78
N THR A 417 -6.93 -5.29 11.65
CA THR A 417 -7.54 -4.74 12.88
C THR A 417 -6.51 -4.09 13.80
N TRP A 418 -5.23 -4.43 13.69
CA TRP A 418 -4.14 -3.79 14.41
C TRP A 418 -4.05 -2.27 14.18
N ALA A 419 -4.43 -1.83 12.99
CA ALA A 419 -4.48 -0.41 12.62
C ALA A 419 -5.92 0.09 12.38
N GLY A 420 -6.92 -0.66 12.81
CA GLY A 420 -8.34 -0.34 12.59
C GLY A 420 -8.80 -0.55 11.15
N ASN A 421 -8.13 -1.40 10.36
CA ASN A 421 -8.55 -1.77 9.02
C ASN A 421 -9.27 -3.12 9.02
N ILE A 422 -10.17 -3.35 8.06
CA ILE A 422 -10.93 -4.60 7.93
C ILE A 422 -10.11 -5.71 7.25
N SER A 423 -9.05 -5.38 6.53
CA SER A 423 -8.18 -6.33 5.84
C SER A 423 -6.71 -6.06 6.14
N SER A 424 -5.90 -7.12 6.24
CA SER A 424 -4.43 -7.07 6.34
C SER A 424 -3.76 -7.39 5.00
N GLU A 425 -4.52 -7.46 3.91
CA GLU A 425 -4.04 -7.87 2.60
C GLU A 425 -3.71 -6.69 1.69
N ASN A 426 -3.01 -6.99 0.61
CA ASN A 426 -2.89 -6.10 -0.55
C ASN A 426 -4.25 -6.01 -1.22
N VAL A 427 -4.87 -4.82 -1.19
CA VAL A 427 -6.22 -4.61 -1.74
C VAL A 427 -6.20 -4.80 -3.25
N ASN A 428 -7.00 -5.73 -3.75
CA ASN A 428 -7.08 -6.12 -5.15
C ASN A 428 -8.54 -6.48 -5.52
N TRP A 429 -8.77 -7.01 -6.70
CA TRP A 429 -10.09 -7.37 -7.21
C TRP A 429 -10.97 -8.20 -6.23
N ARG A 430 -10.39 -9.07 -5.37
CA ARG A 430 -11.14 -9.88 -4.41
C ARG A 430 -11.95 -9.06 -3.41
N HIS A 431 -11.51 -7.84 -3.12
CA HIS A 431 -12.14 -6.96 -2.15
C HIS A 431 -13.33 -6.17 -2.74
N PHE A 432 -13.60 -6.32 -4.04
CA PHE A 432 -14.64 -5.58 -4.77
C PHE A 432 -15.76 -6.50 -5.27
N LEU A 433 -15.95 -7.64 -4.61
CA LEU A 433 -16.98 -8.62 -4.93
C LEU A 433 -17.81 -8.98 -3.71
N ASN A 434 -19.10 -9.17 -3.94
CA ASN A 434 -20.00 -9.94 -3.10
C ASN A 434 -20.18 -11.34 -3.69
N TYR A 435 -20.61 -12.29 -2.86
CA TYR A 435 -20.86 -13.64 -3.31
C TYR A 435 -22.24 -14.11 -2.87
N THR A 436 -22.95 -14.84 -3.75
CA THR A 436 -24.13 -15.62 -3.41
C THR A 436 -23.77 -17.09 -3.42
N LEU A 437 -24.02 -17.77 -2.34
CA LEU A 437 -23.85 -19.21 -2.24
C LEU A 437 -25.19 -19.90 -2.51
N VAL A 438 -25.18 -20.87 -3.42
CA VAL A 438 -26.29 -21.77 -3.65
C VAL A 438 -25.90 -23.11 -3.06
N SER A 439 -26.66 -23.57 -2.07
CA SER A 439 -26.45 -24.86 -1.38
C SER A 439 -27.49 -25.87 -1.88
N THR A 440 -27.02 -27.05 -2.24
CA THR A 440 -27.85 -28.20 -2.61
C THR A 440 -27.66 -29.33 -1.59
N PRO A 441 -28.66 -30.19 -1.37
CA PRO A 441 -28.54 -31.28 -0.41
C PRO A 441 -27.35 -32.19 -0.69
N ILE A 442 -26.63 -32.54 0.36
CA ILE A 442 -25.59 -33.58 0.36
C ILE A 442 -26.00 -34.68 1.34
N LYS A 443 -25.29 -35.82 1.27
CA LYS A 443 -25.51 -36.89 2.27
C LYS A 443 -25.19 -36.35 3.67
N GLU A 444 -26.14 -36.51 4.57
CA GLU A 444 -25.92 -36.12 5.96
C GLU A 444 -24.78 -36.93 6.59
N GLN A 445 -23.86 -36.25 7.24
CA GLN A 445 -22.71 -36.80 7.94
C GLN A 445 -22.62 -36.14 9.29
N VAL A 446 -23.12 -36.80 10.32
CA VAL A 446 -23.01 -36.37 11.71
C VAL A 446 -21.75 -37.02 12.29
N PRO A 447 -20.71 -36.26 12.63
CA PRO A 447 -19.49 -36.83 13.20
C PRO A 447 -19.78 -37.38 14.63
N SER A 448 -19.07 -38.43 14.99
CA SER A 448 -19.16 -39.01 16.35
C SER A 448 -18.43 -38.11 17.37
N ASP A 449 -18.74 -38.32 18.66
CA ASP A 449 -17.99 -37.66 19.75
C ASP A 449 -16.49 -37.96 19.68
N GLU A 450 -16.12 -39.17 19.31
CA GLU A 450 -14.72 -39.57 19.12
C GLU A 450 -14.04 -38.79 18.02
N GLU A 451 -14.71 -38.53 16.90
CA GLU A 451 -14.15 -37.72 15.81
C GLU A 451 -13.96 -36.28 16.23
N LEU A 452 -14.91 -35.69 16.96
CA LEU A 452 -14.84 -34.26 17.36
C LEU A 452 -14.00 -34.04 18.63
N PHE A 453 -14.12 -34.92 19.60
CA PHE A 453 -13.58 -34.72 20.95
C PHE A 453 -12.55 -35.75 21.37
N GLY A 454 -12.17 -36.70 20.51
CA GLY A 454 -11.35 -37.87 20.88
C GLY A 454 -10.06 -37.56 21.64
N GLN A 455 -9.33 -36.47 21.28
CA GLN A 455 -8.15 -36.05 22.05
C GLN A 455 -8.49 -35.52 23.44
N TYR A 456 -9.60 -34.75 23.54
CA TYR A 456 -10.07 -34.22 24.82
C TYR A 456 -10.55 -35.36 25.72
N LEU A 457 -11.40 -36.24 25.18
CA LEU A 457 -11.98 -37.39 25.94
C LEU A 457 -10.90 -38.36 26.43
N LYS A 458 -9.86 -38.60 25.65
CA LYS A 458 -8.70 -39.41 26.08
C LYS A 458 -7.94 -38.80 27.25
N LYS A 459 -7.86 -37.49 27.33
CA LYS A 459 -7.08 -36.76 28.35
C LYS A 459 -7.89 -36.47 29.60
N TRP A 460 -9.17 -36.17 29.47
CA TRP A 460 -9.99 -35.60 30.53
C TRP A 460 -11.21 -36.45 30.91
N GLY A 461 -11.51 -37.50 30.13
CA GLY A 461 -12.71 -38.31 30.33
C GLY A 461 -13.97 -37.68 29.77
N ARG A 462 -15.11 -38.30 30.08
CA ARG A 462 -16.44 -37.82 29.65
C ARG A 462 -17.21 -37.08 30.76
N ASP A 463 -16.64 -37.00 31.97
CA ASP A 463 -17.26 -36.39 33.16
C ASP A 463 -16.70 -35.00 33.46
#